data_bd83b312609a530537ad40fbff2b26c6
#
_entry.id   bd83b312609a530537ad40fbff2b26c6
#
_cell.length_a   1.000
_cell.length_b   1.000
_cell.length_c   1.000
_cell.angle_alpha   90.00
_cell.angle_beta   90.00
_cell.angle_gamma   90.00
#
_symmetry.space_group_name_H-M   'P 1'
#
loop_
_entity.id
_entity.type
_entity.pdbx_description
1 polymer ?
#
loop_
_entity_poly.entity_id
_entity_poly.type
_entity_poly.pdbx_seq_one_letter_code
_entity_poly.pdbx_strand_id
1 'polypeptide(L)'
;MRKYVLYLALLAGLLTGCYNEEDSREHVLKVYNWADYIGEGVLEDFQQYYKEQTGEEIRIVYQTFDINEIMLTKIEKGHEDFDVVCPSEYIIERMLRKDLLLPIDTVFAHSPNYMNGVAPYIREQIDKLGTPDNPASRYAVCYMWGTAGLLYNRAYVSESDLKSWGCLWDKRFAGKILMKDAYRDAYGMALLYARRRDLAEGRVTVPELMNDYSPASMDSVEKYLKLLKPNVAGWEADFGKEMMTKGKAWMNMTWSGDAQWAIEEARTVGVSWPIPFPKKAATSGMTDG
;
A
#
# COMPACT_ATOMS: atom_id res chain seq x y z
N MET A 1 -35.38 -46.58 -31.36
CA MET A 1 -34.84 -46.63 -29.98
C MET A 1 -33.31 -46.76 -29.94
N ARG A 2 -32.67 -47.68 -30.64
CA ARG A 2 -31.19 -47.86 -30.59
C ARG A 2 -30.36 -46.65 -31.02
N LYS A 3 -30.83 -45.82 -31.97
CA LYS A 3 -30.12 -44.59 -32.41
C LYS A 3 -30.14 -43.49 -31.38
N TYR A 4 -31.18 -43.33 -30.60
CA TYR A 4 -31.29 -42.30 -29.56
C TYR A 4 -30.46 -42.62 -28.32
N VAL A 5 -30.30 -43.90 -28.00
CA VAL A 5 -29.43 -44.34 -26.91
C VAL A 5 -27.96 -44.05 -27.23
N LEU A 6 -27.55 -44.16 -28.51
CA LEU A 6 -26.18 -43.81 -28.92
C LEU A 6 -25.90 -42.31 -28.86
N TYR A 7 -26.90 -41.47 -29.19
CA TYR A 7 -26.78 -40.02 -29.07
C TYR A 7 -26.75 -39.55 -27.62
N LEU A 8 -27.53 -40.18 -26.73
CA LEU A 8 -27.47 -39.88 -25.29
C LEU A 8 -26.13 -40.29 -24.67
N ALA A 9 -25.56 -41.40 -25.07
CA ALA A 9 -24.24 -41.86 -24.61
C ALA A 9 -23.13 -40.95 -25.11
N LEU A 10 -23.19 -40.41 -26.34
CA LEU A 10 -22.25 -39.44 -26.87
C LEU A 10 -22.38 -38.08 -26.16
N LEU A 11 -23.62 -37.63 -25.82
CA LEU A 11 -23.81 -36.37 -25.07
C LEU A 11 -23.33 -36.48 -23.62
N ALA A 12 -23.50 -37.65 -22.98
CA ALA A 12 -22.99 -37.88 -21.63
C ALA A 12 -21.48 -37.93 -21.57
N GLY A 13 -20.81 -38.41 -22.63
CA GLY A 13 -19.34 -38.39 -22.73
C GLY A 13 -18.71 -37.02 -22.97
N LEU A 14 -19.49 -36.04 -23.43
CA LEU A 14 -19.03 -34.65 -23.62
C LEU A 14 -19.16 -33.80 -22.33
N LEU A 15 -19.85 -34.30 -21.31
CA LEU A 15 -20.01 -33.61 -20.01
C LEU A 15 -18.96 -34.02 -18.97
N THR A 16 -18.13 -35.03 -19.23
CA THR A 16 -16.94 -35.29 -18.46
C THR A 16 -15.83 -34.37 -18.98
N GLY A 17 -16.01 -33.07 -18.82
CA GLY A 17 -14.94 -32.12 -18.91
C GLY A 17 -13.87 -32.58 -17.91
N CYS A 18 -12.64 -32.75 -18.36
CA CYS A 18 -11.51 -33.04 -17.51
C CYS A 18 -11.47 -31.98 -16.39
N TYR A 19 -11.94 -32.36 -15.23
CA TYR A 19 -11.62 -31.67 -13.99
C TYR A 19 -10.14 -32.03 -13.75
N ASN A 20 -9.24 -31.14 -14.17
CA ASN A 20 -7.85 -31.29 -13.83
C ASN A 20 -7.77 -31.07 -12.31
N GLU A 21 -7.24 -32.02 -11.56
CA GLU A 21 -6.93 -31.86 -10.14
C GLU A 21 -6.02 -30.60 -9.90
N GLU A 22 -5.22 -30.23 -10.90
CA GLU A 22 -4.39 -29.00 -10.89
C GLU A 22 -5.23 -27.70 -10.84
N ASP A 23 -6.50 -27.71 -11.23
CA ASP A 23 -7.41 -26.55 -11.16
C ASP A 23 -8.32 -26.60 -9.93
N SER A 24 -8.15 -27.58 -9.07
CA SER A 24 -8.84 -27.63 -7.77
C SER A 24 -8.49 -26.40 -6.94
N ARG A 25 -9.50 -25.71 -6.42
CA ARG A 25 -9.31 -24.52 -5.55
C ARG A 25 -8.52 -24.86 -4.28
N GLU A 26 -8.53 -26.11 -3.86
CA GLU A 26 -7.84 -26.64 -2.68
C GLU A 26 -6.30 -26.52 -2.77
N HIS A 27 -5.75 -26.57 -4.00
CA HIS A 27 -4.31 -26.48 -4.24
C HIS A 27 -3.90 -25.13 -4.87
N VAL A 28 -4.71 -24.08 -4.67
CA VAL A 28 -4.45 -22.74 -5.21
C VAL A 28 -4.43 -21.72 -4.09
N LEU A 29 -3.31 -21.01 -3.95
CA LEU A 29 -3.20 -19.82 -3.09
C LEU A 29 -3.28 -18.56 -3.94
N LYS A 30 -4.31 -17.75 -3.73
CA LYS A 30 -4.50 -16.47 -4.41
C LYS A 30 -4.00 -15.33 -3.54
N VAL A 31 -2.95 -14.66 -4.00
CA VAL A 31 -2.31 -13.54 -3.32
C VAL A 31 -2.53 -12.26 -4.11
N TYR A 32 -2.95 -11.18 -3.42
CA TYR A 32 -3.16 -9.88 -4.02
C TYR A 32 -2.33 -8.83 -3.27
N ASN A 33 -1.26 -8.37 -3.87
CA ASN A 33 -0.24 -7.54 -3.25
C ASN A 33 0.05 -6.29 -4.09
N TRP A 34 0.82 -5.37 -3.55
CA TRP A 34 1.40 -4.25 -4.27
C TRP A 34 2.36 -4.75 -5.36
N ALA A 35 2.42 -4.00 -6.47
CA ALA A 35 3.48 -4.18 -7.43
C ALA A 35 4.85 -3.92 -6.75
N ASP A 36 5.89 -4.66 -7.15
CA ASP A 36 7.28 -4.51 -6.72
C ASP A 36 7.57 -4.66 -5.21
N TYR A 37 6.61 -5.09 -4.40
CA TYR A 37 6.78 -5.25 -2.95
C TYR A 37 6.92 -6.72 -2.53
N ILE A 38 7.58 -7.54 -3.36
CA ILE A 38 7.94 -8.91 -3.05
C ILE A 38 9.36 -9.20 -3.53
N GLY A 39 10.14 -9.95 -2.77
CA GLY A 39 11.48 -10.36 -3.18
C GLY A 39 11.45 -11.37 -4.31
N GLU A 40 12.48 -11.33 -5.16
CA GLU A 40 12.69 -12.34 -6.20
C GLU A 40 12.83 -13.74 -5.57
N GLY A 41 12.16 -14.73 -6.15
CA GLY A 41 12.21 -16.12 -5.68
C GLY A 41 11.30 -16.46 -4.49
N VAL A 42 10.68 -15.48 -3.82
CA VAL A 42 9.86 -15.73 -2.61
C VAL A 42 8.67 -16.65 -2.87
N LEU A 43 8.04 -16.55 -4.04
CA LEU A 43 6.89 -17.39 -4.39
C LEU A 43 7.32 -18.86 -4.60
N GLU A 44 8.42 -19.06 -5.28
CA GLU A 44 9.02 -20.38 -5.53
C GLU A 44 9.51 -21.01 -4.23
N ASP A 45 10.19 -20.25 -3.39
CA ASP A 45 10.67 -20.69 -2.07
C ASP A 45 9.50 -21.10 -1.18
N PHE A 46 8.38 -20.33 -1.22
CA PHE A 46 7.20 -20.70 -0.47
C PHE A 46 6.55 -21.99 -0.98
N GLN A 47 6.45 -22.20 -2.29
CA GLN A 47 5.90 -23.43 -2.85
C GLN A 47 6.73 -24.65 -2.44
N GLN A 48 8.06 -24.52 -2.46
CA GLN A 48 8.96 -25.56 -1.98
C GLN A 48 8.77 -25.82 -0.48
N TYR A 49 8.78 -24.77 0.33
CA TYR A 49 8.54 -24.86 1.78
C TYR A 49 7.22 -25.55 2.09
N TYR A 50 6.13 -25.16 1.41
CA TYR A 50 4.81 -25.76 1.62
C TYR A 50 4.83 -27.27 1.32
N LYS A 51 5.43 -27.65 0.20
CA LYS A 51 5.59 -29.06 -0.19
C LYS A 51 6.40 -29.86 0.84
N GLU A 52 7.47 -29.28 1.38
CA GLU A 52 8.30 -29.91 2.41
C GLU A 52 7.54 -30.09 3.74
N GLN A 53 6.65 -29.14 4.10
CA GLN A 53 5.89 -29.23 5.35
C GLN A 53 4.65 -30.11 5.27
N THR A 54 3.98 -30.15 4.13
CA THR A 54 2.68 -30.81 3.98
C THR A 54 2.72 -32.08 3.13
N GLY A 55 3.73 -32.20 2.26
CA GLY A 55 3.79 -33.23 1.21
C GLY A 55 2.94 -32.90 -0.02
N GLU A 56 2.23 -31.77 -0.05
CA GLU A 56 1.34 -31.35 -1.12
C GLU A 56 1.96 -30.23 -1.94
N GLU A 57 1.58 -30.16 -3.23
CA GLU A 57 1.95 -29.05 -4.10
C GLU A 57 0.87 -27.95 -4.04
N ILE A 58 1.31 -26.69 -4.11
CA ILE A 58 0.41 -25.54 -4.15
C ILE A 58 0.79 -24.65 -5.35
N ARG A 59 -0.21 -24.22 -6.11
CA ARG A 59 -0.04 -23.24 -7.18
C ARG A 59 -0.38 -21.84 -6.64
N ILE A 60 0.52 -20.88 -6.81
CA ILE A 60 0.28 -19.51 -6.41
C ILE A 60 -0.26 -18.71 -7.60
N VAL A 61 -1.39 -18.07 -7.42
CA VAL A 61 -1.94 -17.04 -8.32
C VAL A 61 -1.65 -15.70 -7.70
N TYR A 62 -0.57 -15.06 -8.16
CA TYR A 62 -0.13 -13.77 -7.67
C TYR A 62 -0.68 -12.65 -8.57
N GLN A 63 -1.43 -11.75 -7.98
CA GLN A 63 -1.96 -10.56 -8.65
C GLN A 63 -1.45 -9.31 -7.95
N THR A 64 -1.32 -8.20 -8.70
CA THR A 64 -0.85 -6.93 -8.17
C THR A 64 -1.89 -5.83 -8.31
N PHE A 65 -1.78 -4.83 -7.45
CA PHE A 65 -2.53 -3.58 -7.51
C PHE A 65 -1.62 -2.41 -7.16
N ASP A 66 -2.02 -1.21 -7.60
CA ASP A 66 -1.30 0.03 -7.37
C ASP A 66 -2.09 1.01 -6.50
N ILE A 67 -3.40 0.80 -6.37
CA ILE A 67 -4.33 1.68 -5.65
C ILE A 67 -5.22 0.85 -4.72
N ASN A 68 -5.18 1.16 -3.43
CA ASN A 68 -5.96 0.50 -2.37
C ASN A 68 -7.47 0.44 -2.65
N GLU A 69 -8.04 1.54 -3.13
CA GLU A 69 -9.48 1.67 -3.36
C GLU A 69 -9.96 0.81 -4.52
N ILE A 70 -9.12 0.63 -5.54
CA ILE A 70 -9.38 -0.26 -6.68
C ILE A 70 -9.36 -1.70 -6.20
N MET A 71 -8.34 -2.08 -5.43
CA MET A 71 -8.22 -3.41 -4.82
C MET A 71 -9.45 -3.74 -3.97
N LEU A 72 -9.83 -2.83 -3.05
CA LEU A 72 -10.98 -3.03 -2.18
C LEU A 72 -12.29 -3.14 -2.97
N THR A 73 -12.47 -2.33 -4.02
CA THR A 73 -13.66 -2.41 -4.88
C THR A 73 -13.77 -3.76 -5.59
N LYS A 74 -12.64 -4.31 -6.01
CA LYS A 74 -12.58 -5.63 -6.66
C LYS A 74 -13.04 -6.74 -5.71
N ILE A 75 -12.64 -6.67 -4.43
CA ILE A 75 -13.09 -7.60 -3.41
C ILE A 75 -14.57 -7.37 -3.06
N GLU A 76 -14.98 -6.14 -2.74
CA GLU A 76 -16.31 -5.83 -2.26
C GLU A 76 -17.41 -6.02 -3.32
N LYS A 77 -17.14 -5.67 -4.57
CA LYS A 77 -18.12 -5.68 -5.67
C LYS A 77 -17.87 -6.77 -6.69
N GLY A 78 -16.62 -7.13 -6.90
CA GLY A 78 -16.22 -8.20 -7.81
C GLY A 78 -16.37 -9.59 -7.20
N HIS A 79 -16.53 -9.66 -5.86
CA HIS A 79 -16.62 -10.93 -5.12
C HIS A 79 -15.46 -11.89 -5.44
N GLU A 80 -14.26 -11.32 -5.67
CA GLU A 80 -13.10 -12.14 -5.91
C GLU A 80 -12.61 -12.77 -4.61
N ASP A 81 -12.30 -14.05 -4.67
CA ASP A 81 -11.90 -14.88 -3.54
C ASP A 81 -10.38 -14.92 -3.39
N PHE A 82 -9.79 -13.91 -2.83
CA PHE A 82 -8.38 -13.93 -2.45
C PHE A 82 -8.18 -14.61 -1.08
N ASP A 83 -7.08 -15.35 -0.94
CA ASP A 83 -6.68 -15.95 0.35
C ASP A 83 -5.85 -14.98 1.17
N VAL A 84 -4.97 -14.21 0.51
CA VAL A 84 -4.10 -13.23 1.15
C VAL A 84 -4.16 -11.92 0.39
N VAL A 85 -4.38 -10.82 1.11
CA VAL A 85 -4.35 -9.46 0.57
C VAL A 85 -3.43 -8.59 1.41
N CYS A 86 -2.67 -7.67 0.77
CA CYS A 86 -1.69 -6.80 1.44
C CYS A 86 -2.06 -5.31 1.30
N PRO A 87 -3.18 -4.83 1.84
CA PRO A 87 -3.55 -3.42 1.77
C PRO A 87 -2.82 -2.57 2.81
N SER A 88 -2.97 -1.26 2.69
CA SER A 88 -2.58 -0.33 3.75
C SER A 88 -3.50 -0.45 4.98
N GLU A 89 -3.01 -0.02 6.14
CA GLU A 89 -3.66 -0.15 7.45
C GLU A 89 -5.09 0.40 7.49
N TYR A 90 -5.34 1.56 6.89
CA TYR A 90 -6.69 2.16 6.88
C TYR A 90 -7.71 1.35 6.06
N ILE A 91 -7.23 0.59 5.09
CA ILE A 91 -8.08 -0.36 4.36
C ILE A 91 -8.36 -1.60 5.20
N ILE A 92 -7.39 -2.09 5.97
CA ILE A 92 -7.60 -3.18 6.93
C ILE A 92 -8.73 -2.83 7.89
N GLU A 93 -8.71 -1.63 8.49
CA GLU A 93 -9.81 -1.16 9.33
C GLU A 93 -11.17 -1.13 8.61
N ARG A 94 -11.16 -0.69 7.34
CA ARG A 94 -12.37 -0.67 6.53
C ARG A 94 -12.89 -2.06 6.22
N MET A 95 -11.99 -3.00 5.93
CA MET A 95 -12.32 -4.41 5.70
C MET A 95 -12.85 -5.08 6.97
N LEU A 96 -12.29 -4.77 8.15
CA LEU A 96 -12.80 -5.23 9.46
C LEU A 96 -14.23 -4.77 9.69
N ARG A 97 -14.53 -3.48 9.47
CA ARG A 97 -15.88 -2.93 9.62
C ARG A 97 -16.92 -3.56 8.67
N LYS A 98 -16.47 -4.25 7.65
CA LYS A 98 -17.30 -4.87 6.60
C LYS A 98 -17.28 -6.40 6.65
N ASP A 99 -16.65 -6.97 7.68
CA ASP A 99 -16.51 -8.42 7.87
C ASP A 99 -15.89 -9.13 6.63
N LEU A 100 -14.90 -8.50 6.00
CA LEU A 100 -14.23 -9.02 4.80
C LEU A 100 -12.95 -9.81 5.11
N LEU A 101 -12.58 -9.96 6.37
CA LEU A 101 -11.36 -10.64 6.81
C LEU A 101 -11.68 -11.86 7.65
N LEU A 102 -10.94 -12.93 7.45
CA LEU A 102 -10.97 -14.11 8.31
C LEU A 102 -9.90 -14.00 9.39
N PRO A 103 -10.17 -14.47 10.61
CA PRO A 103 -9.16 -14.50 11.67
C PRO A 103 -7.95 -15.35 11.27
N ILE A 104 -6.76 -14.85 11.60
CA ILE A 104 -5.51 -15.60 11.45
C ILE A 104 -5.44 -16.64 12.57
N ASP A 105 -4.85 -17.81 12.27
CA ASP A 105 -4.58 -18.83 13.27
C ASP A 105 -3.76 -18.25 14.43
N THR A 106 -4.25 -18.46 15.64
CA THR A 106 -3.59 -18.00 16.86
C THR A 106 -2.20 -18.61 17.06
N VAL A 107 -1.96 -19.81 16.54
CA VAL A 107 -0.63 -20.45 16.55
C VAL A 107 0.36 -19.62 15.75
N PHE A 108 -0.03 -19.15 14.57
CA PHE A 108 0.81 -18.27 13.75
C PHE A 108 1.13 -16.95 14.47
N ALA A 109 0.13 -16.31 15.05
CA ALA A 109 0.30 -15.02 15.74
C ALA A 109 1.32 -15.08 16.90
N HIS A 110 1.57 -16.26 17.45
CA HIS A 110 2.57 -16.50 18.50
C HIS A 110 3.81 -17.24 17.99
N SER A 111 3.93 -17.46 16.69
CA SER A 111 5.10 -18.14 16.12
C SER A 111 6.38 -17.33 16.35
N PRO A 112 7.52 -17.99 16.63
CA PRO A 112 8.80 -17.30 16.79
C PRO A 112 9.19 -16.46 15.57
N ASN A 113 8.87 -16.92 14.37
CA ASN A 113 9.17 -16.20 13.13
C ASN A 113 8.44 -14.85 13.06
N TYR A 114 7.15 -14.81 13.39
CA TYR A 114 6.41 -13.55 13.44
C TYR A 114 6.88 -12.67 14.61
N MET A 115 6.99 -13.25 15.81
CA MET A 115 7.38 -12.50 17.01
C MET A 115 8.78 -11.90 16.94
N ASN A 116 9.73 -12.56 16.26
CA ASN A 116 11.10 -12.10 16.11
C ASN A 116 11.33 -11.32 14.80
N GLY A 117 10.54 -11.58 13.76
CA GLY A 117 10.67 -10.97 12.45
C GLY A 117 10.04 -9.58 12.34
N VAL A 118 9.05 -9.26 13.18
CA VAL A 118 8.38 -7.96 13.18
C VAL A 118 8.72 -7.19 14.46
N ALA A 119 9.27 -5.99 14.30
CA ALA A 119 9.62 -5.14 15.44
C ALA A 119 8.42 -4.94 16.39
N PRO A 120 8.61 -5.02 17.71
CA PRO A 120 7.53 -4.90 18.71
C PRO A 120 6.67 -3.65 18.50
N TYR A 121 7.32 -2.54 18.25
CA TYR A 121 6.71 -1.27 17.94
C TYR A 121 5.70 -1.35 16.76
N ILE A 122 6.05 -2.04 15.67
CA ILE A 122 5.15 -2.20 14.51
C ILE A 122 3.94 -3.09 14.87
N ARG A 123 4.15 -4.12 15.69
CA ARG A 123 3.03 -4.95 16.19
C ARG A 123 2.05 -4.13 17.03
N GLU A 124 2.57 -3.26 17.90
CA GLU A 124 1.74 -2.34 18.69
C GLU A 124 0.89 -1.40 17.83
N GLN A 125 1.36 -1.00 16.64
CA GLN A 125 0.54 -0.17 15.75
C GLN A 125 -0.63 -0.96 15.15
N ILE A 126 -0.43 -2.22 14.79
CA ILE A 126 -1.54 -3.08 14.33
C ILE A 126 -2.57 -3.31 15.44
N ASP A 127 -2.12 -3.46 16.69
CA ASP A 127 -3.02 -3.64 17.83
C ASP A 127 -3.90 -2.41 18.11
N LYS A 128 -3.48 -1.22 17.67
CA LYS A 128 -4.28 0.02 17.79
C LYS A 128 -5.38 0.12 16.72
N LEU A 129 -5.30 -0.68 15.66
CA LEU A 129 -6.32 -0.71 14.61
C LEU A 129 -7.50 -1.58 15.04
N GLY A 130 -8.70 -1.20 14.61
CA GLY A 130 -9.92 -1.91 14.98
C GLY A 130 -10.51 -1.41 16.30
N THR A 131 -11.05 -2.32 17.08
CA THR A 131 -11.61 -2.04 18.41
C THR A 131 -10.97 -2.95 19.47
N PRO A 132 -11.05 -2.60 20.78
CA PRO A 132 -10.53 -3.46 21.83
C PRO A 132 -11.09 -4.89 21.79
N ASP A 133 -12.36 -5.06 21.41
CA ASP A 133 -13.01 -6.37 21.30
C ASP A 133 -12.69 -7.08 19.98
N ASN A 134 -12.27 -6.34 18.96
CA ASN A 134 -11.94 -6.86 17.63
C ASN A 134 -10.70 -6.16 17.04
N PRO A 135 -9.51 -6.38 17.63
CA PRO A 135 -8.27 -5.77 17.17
C PRO A 135 -7.82 -6.33 15.83
N ALA A 136 -7.20 -5.50 14.99
CA ALA A 136 -6.74 -5.90 13.68
C ALA A 136 -5.67 -7.00 13.70
N SER A 137 -4.90 -7.10 14.77
CA SER A 137 -3.89 -8.16 14.95
C SER A 137 -4.45 -9.59 14.93
N ARG A 138 -5.77 -9.76 15.10
CA ARG A 138 -6.43 -11.06 14.89
C ARG A 138 -6.60 -11.45 13.44
N TYR A 139 -6.46 -10.51 12.51
CA TYR A 139 -6.79 -10.67 11.08
C TYR A 139 -5.64 -10.29 10.16
N ALA A 140 -4.66 -9.55 10.65
CA ALA A 140 -3.59 -9.03 9.85
C ALA A 140 -2.24 -9.06 10.57
N VAL A 141 -1.18 -9.23 9.80
CA VAL A 141 0.20 -9.10 10.25
C VAL A 141 0.89 -8.01 9.45
N CYS A 142 1.83 -7.30 10.06
CA CYS A 142 2.61 -6.32 9.33
C CYS A 142 3.53 -7.01 8.34
N TYR A 143 3.38 -6.66 7.06
CA TYR A 143 4.25 -7.10 5.97
C TYR A 143 5.39 -6.11 5.73
N MET A 144 5.03 -4.86 5.43
CA MET A 144 5.97 -3.76 5.20
C MET A 144 5.46 -2.48 5.83
N TRP A 145 6.37 -1.59 6.16
CA TRP A 145 6.05 -0.22 6.56
C TRP A 145 7.02 0.75 5.92
N GLY A 146 6.63 2.00 5.79
CA GLY A 146 7.47 3.04 5.23
C GLY A 146 6.92 4.42 5.55
N THR A 147 7.60 5.43 5.06
CA THR A 147 7.23 6.83 5.18
C THR A 147 7.08 7.46 3.80
N ALA A 148 6.26 8.51 3.68
CA ALA A 148 6.20 9.34 2.50
C ALA A 148 7.17 10.52 2.62
N GLY A 149 7.82 10.87 1.51
CA GLY A 149 8.79 11.97 1.46
C GLY A 149 8.94 12.54 0.07
N LEU A 150 9.98 13.35 -0.13
CA LEU A 150 10.31 13.92 -1.43
C LEU A 150 11.61 13.32 -1.96
N LEU A 151 11.49 12.56 -3.03
CA LEU A 151 12.60 12.20 -3.90
C LEU A 151 12.86 13.39 -4.83
N TYR A 152 14.11 13.80 -4.99
CA TYR A 152 14.45 14.98 -5.79
C TYR A 152 15.71 14.80 -6.62
N ASN A 153 15.78 15.50 -7.73
CA ASN A 153 16.95 15.52 -8.59
C ASN A 153 17.89 16.66 -8.17
N ARG A 154 19.07 16.31 -7.68
CA ARG A 154 20.10 17.24 -7.17
C ARG A 154 20.61 18.25 -8.19
N ALA A 155 20.42 17.98 -9.51
CA ALA A 155 20.80 18.90 -10.54
C ALA A 155 19.87 20.14 -10.62
N TYR A 156 18.65 20.03 -10.09
CA TYR A 156 17.62 21.08 -10.23
C TYR A 156 17.07 21.57 -8.89
N VAL A 157 17.20 20.76 -7.82
CA VAL A 157 16.63 21.04 -6.51
C VAL A 157 17.72 20.90 -5.45
N SER A 158 17.85 21.91 -4.61
CA SER A 158 18.80 21.90 -3.48
C SER A 158 18.10 21.48 -2.18
N GLU A 159 18.85 20.97 -1.22
CA GLU A 159 18.32 20.65 0.12
C GLU A 159 17.72 21.87 0.83
N SER A 160 18.25 23.08 0.52
CA SER A 160 17.71 24.34 1.07
C SER A 160 16.29 24.66 0.57
N ASP A 161 15.87 24.09 -0.56
CA ASP A 161 14.52 24.24 -1.10
C ASP A 161 13.50 23.35 -0.36
N LEU A 162 13.96 22.27 0.30
CA LEU A 162 13.14 21.16 0.81
C LEU A 162 12.89 21.23 2.32
N LYS A 163 12.77 22.43 2.88
CA LYS A 163 12.61 22.64 4.33
C LYS A 163 11.24 22.22 4.88
N SER A 164 10.26 22.11 4.04
CA SER A 164 8.89 21.72 4.39
C SER A 164 8.11 21.29 3.15
N TRP A 165 6.95 20.69 3.33
CA TRP A 165 5.99 20.42 2.26
C TRP A 165 5.65 21.66 1.41
N GLY A 166 5.87 22.87 1.96
CA GLY A 166 5.62 24.13 1.24
C GLY A 166 6.40 24.28 -0.06
N CYS A 167 7.52 23.59 -0.24
CA CYS A 167 8.26 23.57 -1.49
C CYS A 167 7.43 23.08 -2.68
N LEU A 168 6.44 22.22 -2.45
CA LEU A 168 5.56 21.73 -3.50
C LEU A 168 4.73 22.85 -4.16
N TRP A 169 4.46 23.94 -3.44
CA TRP A 169 3.74 25.11 -3.96
C TRP A 169 4.64 26.21 -4.52
N ASP A 170 5.95 25.99 -4.56
CA ASP A 170 6.88 26.95 -5.14
C ASP A 170 6.74 26.96 -6.67
N LYS A 171 6.42 28.10 -7.23
CA LYS A 171 6.21 28.28 -8.67
C LYS A 171 7.44 27.97 -9.53
N ARG A 172 8.65 27.96 -8.93
CA ARG A 172 9.88 27.54 -9.62
C ARG A 172 9.80 26.11 -10.15
N PHE A 173 8.97 25.29 -9.52
CA PHE A 173 8.80 23.87 -9.86
C PHE A 173 7.55 23.60 -10.70
N ALA A 174 7.02 24.61 -11.39
CA ALA A 174 5.83 24.47 -12.23
C ALA A 174 6.01 23.37 -13.29
N GLY A 175 5.11 22.37 -13.28
CA GLY A 175 5.14 21.21 -14.17
C GLY A 175 6.34 20.27 -13.97
N LYS A 176 6.95 20.26 -12.77
CA LYS A 176 8.16 19.47 -12.49
C LYS A 176 8.00 18.46 -11.34
N ILE A 177 6.83 18.40 -10.76
CA ILE A 177 6.56 17.57 -9.57
C ILE A 177 5.68 16.40 -9.95
N LEU A 178 6.08 15.19 -9.57
CA LEU A 178 5.20 14.03 -9.53
C LEU A 178 4.59 13.91 -8.13
N MET A 179 3.33 13.56 -8.10
CA MET A 179 2.57 13.34 -6.87
C MET A 179 2.07 11.92 -6.82
N LYS A 180 2.10 11.31 -5.64
CA LYS A 180 1.55 9.97 -5.45
C LYS A 180 0.04 9.98 -5.72
N ASP A 181 -0.44 9.10 -6.58
CA ASP A 181 -1.86 8.85 -6.83
C ASP A 181 -2.42 7.91 -5.75
N ALA A 182 -2.29 8.36 -4.51
CA ALA A 182 -2.80 7.70 -3.33
C ALA A 182 -3.58 8.73 -2.51
N TYR A 183 -4.88 8.49 -2.39
CA TYR A 183 -5.81 9.42 -1.74
C TYR A 183 -5.34 9.84 -0.35
N ARG A 184 -4.98 8.87 0.48
CA ARG A 184 -4.57 9.10 1.88
C ARG A 184 -3.32 9.98 1.96
N ASP A 185 -2.32 9.71 1.11
CA ASP A 185 -1.05 10.44 1.10
C ASP A 185 -1.23 11.88 0.60
N ALA A 186 -1.93 12.05 -0.52
CA ALA A 186 -2.18 13.36 -1.10
C ALA A 186 -3.04 14.24 -0.18
N TYR A 187 -4.09 13.67 0.42
CA TYR A 187 -4.96 14.33 1.38
C TYR A 187 -4.18 14.76 2.63
N GLY A 188 -3.49 13.80 3.25
CA GLY A 188 -2.73 14.04 4.47
C GLY A 188 -1.67 15.12 4.29
N MET A 189 -0.85 15.02 3.24
CA MET A 189 0.17 16.02 2.91
C MET A 189 -0.44 17.42 2.74
N ALA A 190 -1.53 17.54 1.98
CA ALA A 190 -2.18 18.83 1.75
C ALA A 190 -2.81 19.41 3.04
N LEU A 191 -3.40 18.57 3.89
CA LEU A 191 -3.97 18.99 5.16
C LEU A 191 -2.89 19.42 6.16
N LEU A 192 -1.82 18.66 6.29
CA LEU A 192 -0.65 19.03 7.12
C LEU A 192 -0.09 20.39 6.70
N TYR A 193 0.04 20.62 5.38
CA TYR A 193 0.48 21.93 4.91
C TYR A 193 -0.54 23.04 5.15
N ALA A 194 -1.82 22.78 4.95
CA ALA A 194 -2.89 23.73 5.23
C ALA A 194 -2.88 24.16 6.71
N ARG A 195 -2.70 23.21 7.61
CA ARG A 195 -2.74 23.40 9.07
C ARG A 195 -1.35 23.59 9.72
N ARG A 196 -0.30 23.83 8.92
CA ARG A 196 1.10 23.94 9.38
C ARG A 196 1.34 24.94 10.50
N ARG A 197 0.55 26.01 10.58
CA ARG A 197 0.64 26.99 11.67
C ARG A 197 0.07 26.43 12.96
N ASP A 198 -1.06 25.74 12.87
CA ASP A 198 -1.71 25.12 14.03
C ASP A 198 -0.84 24.01 14.61
N LEU A 199 -0.19 23.23 13.74
CA LEU A 199 0.81 22.22 14.12
C LEU A 199 2.01 22.86 14.83
N ALA A 200 2.58 23.93 14.25
CA ALA A 200 3.74 24.62 14.82
C ALA A 200 3.43 25.26 16.18
N GLU A 201 2.23 25.68 16.41
CA GLU A 201 1.75 26.29 17.67
C GLU A 201 1.17 25.24 18.64
N GLY A 202 1.15 23.96 18.28
CA GLY A 202 0.67 22.88 19.12
C GLY A 202 -0.85 22.87 19.35
N ARG A 203 -1.63 23.55 18.49
CA ARG A 203 -3.09 23.57 18.57
C ARG A 203 -3.75 22.30 18.06
N VAL A 204 -3.05 21.56 17.22
CA VAL A 204 -3.46 20.26 16.66
C VAL A 204 -2.25 19.35 16.58
N THR A 205 -2.51 18.07 16.59
CA THR A 205 -1.48 17.02 16.41
C THR A 205 -1.57 16.39 15.01
N VAL A 206 -0.51 15.70 14.60
CA VAL A 206 -0.52 14.97 13.32
C VAL A 206 -1.59 13.89 13.29
N PRO A 207 -1.73 13.02 14.32
CA PRO A 207 -2.79 12.00 14.35
C PRO A 207 -4.20 12.57 14.22
N GLU A 208 -4.49 13.68 14.89
CA GLU A 208 -5.79 14.36 14.77
C GLU A 208 -6.05 14.78 13.33
N LEU A 209 -5.05 15.40 12.67
CA LEU A 209 -5.21 15.85 11.28
C LEU A 209 -5.31 14.68 10.28
N MET A 210 -4.51 13.62 10.46
CA MET A 210 -4.55 12.48 9.55
C MET A 210 -5.88 11.72 9.58
N ASN A 211 -6.68 11.92 10.62
CA ASN A 211 -8.00 11.33 10.79
C ASN A 211 -9.15 12.36 10.69
N ASP A 212 -8.85 13.61 10.35
CA ASP A 212 -9.84 14.67 10.19
C ASP A 212 -10.36 14.75 8.75
N TYR A 213 -11.56 14.21 8.53
CA TYR A 213 -12.30 14.27 7.28
C TYR A 213 -13.53 15.19 7.39
N SER A 214 -13.49 16.18 8.27
CA SER A 214 -14.53 17.18 8.38
C SER A 214 -14.70 17.97 7.07
N PRO A 215 -15.89 18.49 6.76
CA PRO A 215 -16.11 19.33 5.58
C PRO A 215 -15.11 20.49 5.48
N ALA A 216 -14.77 21.13 6.60
CA ALA A 216 -13.82 22.24 6.63
C ALA A 216 -12.39 21.80 6.26
N SER A 217 -11.98 20.61 6.69
CA SER A 217 -10.68 20.04 6.32
C SER A 217 -10.67 19.60 4.86
N MET A 218 -11.77 19.01 4.37
CA MET A 218 -11.91 18.67 2.95
C MET A 218 -11.85 19.91 2.05
N ASP A 219 -12.55 20.97 2.39
CA ASP A 219 -12.49 22.27 1.66
C ASP A 219 -11.07 22.84 1.65
N SER A 220 -10.37 22.73 2.78
CA SER A 220 -8.99 23.19 2.90
C SER A 220 -8.06 22.37 1.99
N VAL A 221 -8.19 21.05 1.99
CA VAL A 221 -7.41 20.14 1.14
C VAL A 221 -7.69 20.44 -0.32
N GLU A 222 -8.95 20.52 -0.73
CA GLU A 222 -9.33 20.86 -2.10
C GLU A 222 -8.69 22.16 -2.56
N LYS A 223 -8.77 23.21 -1.74
CA LYS A 223 -8.14 24.50 -2.02
C LYS A 223 -6.64 24.36 -2.26
N TYR A 224 -5.92 23.68 -1.38
CA TYR A 224 -4.46 23.56 -1.50
C TYR A 224 -4.06 22.66 -2.65
N LEU A 225 -4.78 21.57 -2.93
CA LEU A 225 -4.51 20.73 -4.11
C LEU A 225 -4.76 21.48 -5.43
N LYS A 226 -5.81 22.31 -5.50
CA LYS A 226 -6.04 23.20 -6.66
C LYS A 226 -4.89 24.19 -6.86
N LEU A 227 -4.34 24.74 -5.78
CA LEU A 227 -3.18 25.63 -5.83
C LEU A 227 -1.88 24.88 -6.22
N LEU A 228 -1.78 23.61 -5.88
CA LEU A 228 -0.64 22.75 -6.25
C LEU A 228 -0.65 22.35 -7.72
N LYS A 229 -1.83 22.19 -8.31
CA LYS A 229 -2.04 21.66 -9.67
C LYS A 229 -1.09 22.21 -10.75
N PRO A 230 -0.77 23.52 -10.81
CA PRO A 230 0.18 24.03 -11.81
C PRO A 230 1.59 23.47 -11.70
N ASN A 231 2.00 22.99 -10.54
CA ASN A 231 3.33 22.44 -10.31
C ASN A 231 3.41 20.94 -10.62
N VAL A 232 2.26 20.26 -10.69
CA VAL A 232 2.16 18.82 -10.89
C VAL A 232 2.35 18.47 -12.37
N ALA A 233 3.38 17.68 -12.67
CA ALA A 233 3.62 17.08 -13.97
C ALA A 233 2.76 15.83 -14.21
N GLY A 234 2.43 15.11 -13.13
CA GLY A 234 1.60 13.91 -13.19
C GLY A 234 1.31 13.34 -11.80
N TRP A 235 0.24 12.56 -11.73
CA TRP A 235 -0.09 11.71 -10.61
C TRP A 235 0.39 10.30 -10.94
N GLU A 236 1.09 9.65 -10.02
CA GLU A 236 1.74 8.37 -10.27
C GLU A 236 1.44 7.37 -9.16
N ALA A 237 1.19 6.13 -9.54
CA ALA A 237 1.04 5.04 -8.60
C ALA A 237 2.36 4.28 -8.41
N ASP A 238 3.07 3.98 -9.52
CA ASP A 238 4.29 3.18 -9.51
C ASP A 238 5.42 3.72 -10.40
N PHE A 239 5.11 4.40 -11.51
CA PHE A 239 6.10 4.82 -12.51
C PHE A 239 7.00 6.00 -12.09
N GLY A 240 6.72 6.64 -10.96
CA GLY A 240 7.42 7.86 -10.51
C GLY A 240 8.90 7.65 -10.27
N LYS A 241 9.29 6.50 -9.71
CA LYS A 241 10.68 6.12 -9.47
C LYS A 241 11.51 6.10 -10.76
N GLU A 242 10.98 5.52 -11.84
CA GLU A 242 11.63 5.51 -13.15
C GLU A 242 11.69 6.89 -13.80
N MET A 243 10.63 7.68 -13.67
CA MET A 243 10.62 9.05 -14.21
C MET A 243 11.71 9.91 -13.56
N MET A 244 11.95 9.71 -12.27
CA MET A 244 13.02 10.39 -11.53
C MET A 244 14.41 9.95 -12.01
N THR A 245 14.66 8.65 -12.16
CA THR A 245 15.95 8.12 -12.65
C THR A 245 16.25 8.55 -14.07
N LYS A 246 15.21 8.72 -14.89
CA LYS A 246 15.31 9.23 -16.28
C LYS A 246 15.38 10.76 -16.37
N GLY A 247 15.36 11.48 -15.24
CA GLY A 247 15.41 12.95 -15.18
C GLY A 247 14.20 13.66 -15.77
N LYS A 248 13.04 12.99 -15.86
CA LYS A 248 11.80 13.55 -16.44
C LYS A 248 11.02 14.43 -15.47
N ALA A 249 11.24 14.25 -14.17
CA ALA A 249 10.71 15.12 -13.14
C ALA A 249 11.86 15.61 -12.22
N TRP A 250 11.60 16.69 -11.49
CA TRP A 250 12.58 17.26 -10.56
C TRP A 250 12.33 16.84 -9.11
N MET A 251 11.06 16.61 -8.78
CA MET A 251 10.63 16.10 -7.48
C MET A 251 9.54 15.05 -7.66
N ASN A 252 9.48 14.11 -6.75
CA ASN A 252 8.40 13.15 -6.61
C ASN A 252 8.04 12.98 -5.13
N MET A 253 6.78 13.21 -4.79
CA MET A 253 6.24 12.77 -3.51
C MET A 253 6.03 11.25 -3.60
N THR A 254 6.81 10.50 -2.85
CA THR A 254 6.86 9.04 -3.00
C THR A 254 7.11 8.33 -1.67
N TRP A 255 6.98 7.02 -1.66
CA TRP A 255 7.26 6.18 -0.50
C TRP A 255 8.75 5.89 -0.36
N SER A 256 9.17 5.58 0.86
CA SER A 256 10.59 5.36 1.19
C SER A 256 11.21 4.20 0.40
N GLY A 257 10.47 3.13 0.14
CA GLY A 257 10.93 2.00 -0.67
C GLY A 257 11.25 2.41 -2.11
N ASP A 258 10.29 3.09 -2.78
CA ASP A 258 10.47 3.61 -4.15
C ASP A 258 11.62 4.62 -4.22
N ALA A 259 11.74 5.48 -3.20
CA ALA A 259 12.84 6.45 -3.12
C ALA A 259 14.20 5.75 -3.00
N GLN A 260 14.30 4.72 -2.17
CA GLN A 260 15.53 3.95 -2.01
C GLN A 260 15.93 3.26 -3.31
N TRP A 261 14.98 2.60 -3.97
CA TRP A 261 15.22 1.98 -5.27
C TRP A 261 15.74 3.01 -6.29
N ALA A 262 15.09 4.16 -6.40
CA ALA A 262 15.51 5.21 -7.34
C ALA A 262 16.90 5.77 -7.02
N ILE A 263 17.29 5.83 -5.74
CA ILE A 263 18.63 6.26 -5.32
C ILE A 263 19.69 5.23 -5.73
N GLU A 264 19.39 3.96 -5.57
CA GLU A 264 20.28 2.86 -5.96
C GLU A 264 20.50 2.84 -7.47
N GLU A 265 19.45 3.05 -8.25
CA GLU A 265 19.50 3.10 -9.72
C GLU A 265 20.14 4.38 -10.26
N ALA A 266 20.06 5.50 -9.56
CA ALA A 266 20.52 6.79 -10.06
C ALA A 266 21.30 7.61 -9.03
N ARG A 267 22.58 7.91 -9.34
CA ARG A 267 23.45 8.73 -8.47
C ARG A 267 23.03 10.21 -8.37
N THR A 268 22.15 10.67 -9.26
CA THR A 268 21.75 12.09 -9.37
C THR A 268 20.58 12.46 -8.50
N VAL A 269 19.87 11.49 -7.95
CA VAL A 269 18.74 11.74 -7.06
C VAL A 269 19.16 11.70 -5.59
N GLY A 270 18.36 12.30 -4.76
CA GLY A 270 18.48 12.27 -3.31
C GLY A 270 17.10 12.31 -2.69
N VAL A 271 16.98 11.92 -1.43
CA VAL A 271 15.73 11.98 -0.69
C VAL A 271 15.79 13.04 0.39
N SER A 272 14.71 13.75 0.60
CA SER A 272 14.49 14.61 1.75
C SER A 272 13.12 14.30 2.35
N TRP A 273 13.12 14.28 3.66
CA TRP A 273 11.90 14.19 4.45
C TRP A 273 11.54 15.62 4.87
N PRO A 274 10.59 16.27 4.17
CA PRO A 274 10.23 17.64 4.52
C PRO A 274 9.50 17.62 5.85
N ILE A 275 10.24 17.89 6.89
CA ILE A 275 9.73 18.03 8.23
C ILE A 275 9.65 19.52 8.54
N PRO A 276 8.51 19.96 9.07
CA PRO A 276 8.58 20.59 10.36
C PRO A 276 7.74 19.81 11.36
N PHE A 277 8.11 18.59 11.64
CA PHE A 277 7.68 18.01 12.89
C PHE A 277 8.73 18.36 13.93
N PRO A 278 8.35 18.73 15.15
CA PRO A 278 9.29 18.81 16.27
C PRO A 278 10.10 17.51 16.27
N LYS A 279 11.39 17.56 16.52
CA LYS A 279 12.26 16.35 16.52
C LYS A 279 11.71 15.19 17.39
N LYS A 280 10.82 15.49 18.34
CA LYS A 280 10.07 14.50 19.14
C LYS A 280 8.87 13.88 18.39
N ALA A 281 8.34 14.51 17.34
CA ALA A 281 7.24 13.97 16.57
C ALA A 281 7.70 13.22 15.30
N ALA A 282 8.96 13.36 14.90
CA ALA A 282 9.51 12.59 13.78
C ALA A 282 9.64 11.08 14.07
N THR A 283 9.69 10.71 15.37
CA THR A 283 9.57 9.32 15.81
C THR A 283 8.13 8.89 16.08
N SER A 284 7.18 9.84 16.11
CA SER A 284 5.77 9.57 16.38
C SER A 284 4.87 9.70 15.16
N GLY A 285 5.37 10.16 14.04
CA GLY A 285 4.56 10.46 12.85
C GLY A 285 3.96 9.24 12.12
N MET A 286 4.40 8.04 12.47
CA MET A 286 3.72 6.76 12.14
C MET A 286 3.31 6.01 13.40
N THR A 287 3.64 6.56 14.57
CA THR A 287 3.46 5.85 15.83
C THR A 287 2.20 6.23 16.56
N ASP A 288 1.58 7.33 16.21
CA ASP A 288 0.43 7.86 16.94
C ASP A 288 -0.76 8.15 15.99
N GLY A 289 -0.85 7.40 14.90
CA GLY A 289 -1.96 7.53 13.95
C GLY A 289 -2.71 6.24 13.72
#